data_eaa49f8bc038684534c53ef8ac235c39
#
_entry.id   eaa49f8bc038684534c53ef8ac235c39
#
_cell.length_a   1.000
_cell.length_b   1.000
_cell.length_c   1.000
_cell.angle_alpha   90.00
_cell.angle_beta   90.00
_cell.angle_gamma   90.00
#
_symmetry.space_group_name_H-M   'P 1'
#
loop_
_entity.id
_entity.type
_entity.pdbx_description
1 polymer ?
#
loop_
_entity_poly.entity_id
_entity_poly.type
_entity_poly.pdbx_seq_one_letter_code
_entity_poly.pdbx_strand_id
1 'polypeptide(L)'
;MSAINDSSRVTRSVGFRTASFTLLLAAAVLFLVSALIQQRASIQGWEVFNGELSGDGPGVDPQDQFAATARLYSVANWLKVLGMLAMAAGVLALPRVAQKRKAVVAGSVAVVLVAVSFGIHAMLAGDQGSTGIQTLMMDPALPVRMLFLLSLVGLVAAAIWWRGSSLPAMIGCLFLLGSTVLGDFVASIVITPLLYMFAGDGFFPVTEMVVIATTAAAGISMLFAVGSQVRRASRTY
;
A
#
# COMPACT_ATOMS: atom_id res chain seq x y z
N MET A 1 -35.34 -4.00 34.95
CA MET A 1 -35.18 -3.57 33.53
C MET A 1 -33.72 -3.27 33.14
N SER A 2 -32.73 -3.38 34.01
CA SER A 2 -31.31 -3.04 33.76
C SER A 2 -30.49 -4.14 33.08
N ALA A 3 -30.83 -5.42 33.28
CA ALA A 3 -30.01 -6.56 32.76
C ALA A 3 -30.07 -6.79 31.23
N ILE A 4 -31.18 -6.38 30.58
CA ILE A 4 -31.34 -6.58 29.11
C ILE A 4 -30.45 -5.60 28.32
N ASN A 5 -30.10 -4.45 28.91
CA ASN A 5 -29.28 -3.44 28.22
C ASN A 5 -27.78 -3.78 28.27
N ASP A 6 -27.34 -4.60 29.21
CA ASP A 6 -25.93 -4.98 29.37
C ASP A 6 -25.52 -6.09 28.40
N SER A 7 -26.38 -7.07 28.14
CA SER A 7 -26.10 -8.17 27.19
C SER A 7 -25.97 -7.67 25.76
N SER A 8 -26.75 -6.66 25.37
CA SER A 8 -26.68 -6.08 24.00
C SER A 8 -25.40 -5.23 23.80
N ARG A 9 -24.84 -4.64 24.85
CA ARG A 9 -23.57 -3.90 24.79
C ARG A 9 -22.38 -4.85 24.67
N VAL A 10 -22.40 -5.97 25.39
CA VAL A 10 -21.33 -6.97 25.37
C VAL A 10 -21.24 -7.65 23.99
N THR A 11 -22.35 -8.09 23.44
CA THR A 11 -22.41 -8.72 22.11
C THR A 11 -21.95 -7.76 21.01
N ARG A 12 -22.32 -6.49 21.08
CA ARG A 12 -21.89 -5.46 20.13
C ARG A 12 -20.38 -5.20 20.19
N SER A 13 -19.77 -5.19 21.36
CA SER A 13 -18.32 -4.97 21.53
C SER A 13 -17.49 -6.15 21.01
N VAL A 14 -17.97 -7.38 21.13
CA VAL A 14 -17.30 -8.58 20.61
C VAL A 14 -17.33 -8.57 19.08
N GLY A 15 -18.48 -8.26 18.47
CA GLY A 15 -18.60 -8.18 17.01
C GLY A 15 -17.66 -7.15 16.36
N PHE A 16 -17.50 -5.97 16.96
CA PHE A 16 -16.58 -4.94 16.45
C PHE A 16 -15.11 -5.36 16.58
N ARG A 17 -14.71 -6.07 17.62
CA ARG A 17 -13.33 -6.57 17.76
C ARG A 17 -13.00 -7.62 16.71
N THR A 18 -13.91 -8.55 16.47
CA THR A 18 -13.74 -9.59 15.45
C THR A 18 -13.65 -8.98 14.05
N ALA A 19 -14.54 -8.03 13.72
CA ALA A 19 -14.51 -7.34 12.44
C ALA A 19 -13.21 -6.55 12.22
N SER A 20 -12.72 -5.82 13.24
CA SER A 20 -11.44 -5.12 13.15
C SER A 20 -10.27 -6.07 12.93
N PHE A 21 -10.25 -7.21 13.64
CA PHE A 21 -9.22 -8.23 13.50
C PHE A 21 -9.17 -8.80 12.08
N THR A 22 -10.33 -9.24 11.56
CA THR A 22 -10.41 -9.83 10.21
C THR A 22 -10.03 -8.84 9.12
N LEU A 23 -10.46 -7.57 9.22
CA LEU A 23 -10.13 -6.53 8.26
C LEU A 23 -8.65 -6.16 8.27
N LEU A 24 -8.01 -6.06 9.44
CA LEU A 24 -6.57 -5.79 9.53
C LEU A 24 -5.73 -6.98 9.03
N LEU A 25 -6.18 -8.20 9.28
CA LEU A 25 -5.54 -9.40 8.72
C LEU A 25 -5.68 -9.44 7.20
N ALA A 26 -6.86 -9.15 6.67
CA ALA A 26 -7.08 -9.04 5.23
C ALA A 26 -6.18 -7.96 4.60
N ALA A 27 -6.05 -6.79 5.24
CA ALA A 27 -5.15 -5.73 4.80
C ALA A 27 -3.69 -6.22 4.74
N ALA A 28 -3.23 -6.93 5.77
CA ALA A 28 -1.88 -7.48 5.82
C ALA A 28 -1.63 -8.43 4.64
N VAL A 29 -2.55 -9.36 4.41
CA VAL A 29 -2.45 -10.34 3.31
C VAL A 29 -2.44 -9.62 1.95
N LEU A 30 -3.33 -8.66 1.74
CA LEU A 30 -3.42 -7.90 0.50
C LEU A 30 -2.14 -7.12 0.20
N PHE A 31 -1.53 -6.47 1.19
CA PHE A 31 -0.25 -5.77 1.00
C PHE A 31 0.90 -6.74 0.70
N LEU A 32 0.98 -7.86 1.41
CA LEU A 32 2.03 -8.87 1.18
C LEU A 32 1.89 -9.51 -0.20
N VAL A 33 0.69 -9.88 -0.61
CA VAL A 33 0.43 -10.43 -1.95
C VAL A 33 0.72 -9.38 -3.03
N SER A 34 0.34 -8.11 -2.81
CA SER A 34 0.69 -7.01 -3.71
C SER A 34 2.20 -6.88 -3.88
N ALA A 35 2.97 -6.90 -2.79
CA ALA A 35 4.43 -6.82 -2.83
C ALA A 35 5.05 -8.00 -3.59
N LEU A 36 4.54 -9.23 -3.39
CA LEU A 36 5.02 -10.41 -4.13
C LEU A 36 4.73 -10.33 -5.63
N ILE A 37 3.54 -9.85 -6.02
CA ILE A 37 3.21 -9.66 -7.43
C ILE A 37 4.08 -8.56 -8.05
N GLN A 38 4.32 -7.46 -7.35
CA GLN A 38 5.24 -6.40 -7.81
C GLN A 38 6.66 -6.93 -7.97
N GLN A 39 7.14 -7.75 -7.05
CA GLN A 39 8.45 -8.38 -7.16
C GLN A 39 8.55 -9.27 -8.41
N ARG A 40 7.52 -10.06 -8.68
CA ARG A 40 7.45 -10.88 -9.91
C ARG A 40 7.45 -10.01 -11.16
N ALA A 41 6.65 -8.96 -11.19
CA ALA A 41 6.59 -8.04 -12.31
C ALA A 41 7.93 -7.33 -12.55
N SER A 42 8.61 -6.90 -11.49
CA SER A 42 9.94 -6.28 -11.56
C SER A 42 10.98 -7.23 -12.15
N ILE A 43 11.03 -8.49 -11.69
CA ILE A 43 11.96 -9.49 -12.21
C ILE A 43 11.70 -9.74 -13.70
N GLN A 44 10.44 -9.96 -14.10
CA GLN A 44 10.09 -10.18 -15.50
C GLN A 44 10.44 -8.99 -16.39
N GLY A 45 10.13 -7.77 -15.94
CA GLY A 45 10.48 -6.55 -16.67
C GLY A 45 11.98 -6.40 -16.86
N TRP A 46 12.76 -6.79 -15.86
CA TRP A 46 14.22 -6.75 -15.90
C TRP A 46 14.81 -7.80 -16.83
N GLU A 47 14.25 -9.01 -16.86
CA GLU A 47 14.66 -10.08 -17.80
C GLU A 47 14.42 -9.67 -19.25
N VAL A 48 13.26 -9.04 -19.55
CA VAL A 48 12.96 -8.51 -20.87
C VAL A 48 13.94 -7.43 -21.29
N PHE A 49 14.21 -6.46 -20.41
CA PHE A 49 15.12 -5.36 -20.66
C PHE A 49 16.56 -5.85 -20.95
N ASN A 50 17.06 -6.81 -20.16
CA ASN A 50 18.39 -7.40 -20.38
C ASN A 50 18.44 -8.26 -21.64
N GLY A 51 17.38 -9.00 -21.96
CA GLY A 51 17.26 -9.79 -23.17
C GLY A 51 17.31 -8.93 -24.44
N GLU A 52 16.66 -7.77 -24.45
CA GLU A 52 16.76 -6.81 -25.56
C GLU A 52 18.16 -6.25 -25.73
N LEU A 53 18.88 -5.95 -24.63
CA LEU A 53 20.24 -5.44 -24.67
C LEU A 53 21.26 -6.46 -25.17
N SER A 54 21.06 -7.75 -24.85
CA SER A 54 21.97 -8.84 -25.23
C SER A 54 21.70 -9.41 -26.64
N GLY A 55 20.55 -9.12 -27.23
CA GLY A 55 20.14 -9.69 -28.53
C GLY A 55 19.75 -11.18 -28.45
N ASP A 56 19.84 -11.81 -27.29
CA ASP A 56 19.56 -13.23 -27.05
C ASP A 56 18.12 -13.46 -26.49
N GLY A 57 17.23 -12.51 -26.69
CA GLY A 57 15.86 -12.58 -26.19
C GLY A 57 15.14 -13.84 -26.68
N PRO A 58 14.39 -14.56 -25.83
CA PRO A 58 13.53 -15.64 -26.26
C PRO A 58 12.59 -15.08 -27.32
N GLY A 59 12.40 -15.76 -28.44
CA GLY A 59 11.66 -15.30 -29.64
C GLY A 59 10.15 -14.98 -29.42
N VAL A 60 9.83 -14.44 -28.25
CA VAL A 60 8.53 -13.91 -27.82
C VAL A 60 8.56 -12.41 -28.09
N ASP A 61 7.49 -11.88 -28.67
CA ASP A 61 7.37 -10.45 -28.95
C ASP A 61 7.56 -9.64 -27.65
N PRO A 62 8.54 -8.72 -27.58
CA PRO A 62 8.75 -7.86 -26.42
C PRO A 62 7.49 -7.10 -26.00
N GLN A 63 6.63 -6.71 -26.95
CA GLN A 63 5.38 -6.02 -26.64
C GLN A 63 4.42 -6.87 -25.80
N ASP A 64 4.32 -8.18 -26.07
CA ASP A 64 3.48 -9.09 -25.29
C ASP A 64 4.01 -9.27 -23.86
N GLN A 65 5.33 -9.30 -23.71
CA GLN A 65 5.96 -9.40 -22.37
C GLN A 65 5.77 -8.13 -21.55
N PHE A 66 5.93 -6.95 -22.15
CA PHE A 66 5.63 -5.67 -21.51
C PHE A 66 4.16 -5.56 -21.10
N ALA A 67 3.24 -5.99 -21.98
CA ALA A 67 1.81 -6.01 -21.66
C ALA A 67 1.49 -6.95 -20.49
N ALA A 68 2.12 -8.12 -20.41
CA ALA A 68 1.97 -9.04 -19.28
C ALA A 68 2.48 -8.44 -17.98
N THR A 69 3.65 -7.81 -17.98
CA THR A 69 4.25 -7.12 -16.83
C THR A 69 3.35 -5.97 -16.36
N ALA A 70 2.83 -5.15 -17.28
CA ALA A 70 1.90 -4.06 -16.96
C ALA A 70 0.63 -4.55 -16.28
N ARG A 71 0.07 -5.68 -16.73
CA ARG A 71 -1.09 -6.32 -16.06
C ARG A 71 -0.77 -6.73 -14.63
N LEU A 72 0.40 -7.29 -14.36
CA LEU A 72 0.82 -7.65 -13.00
C LEU A 72 0.93 -6.42 -12.10
N TYR A 73 1.51 -5.31 -12.58
CA TYR A 73 1.56 -4.05 -11.84
C TYR A 73 0.15 -3.49 -11.55
N SER A 74 -0.75 -3.55 -12.54
CA SER A 74 -2.14 -3.14 -12.35
C SER A 74 -2.82 -3.96 -11.26
N VAL A 75 -2.72 -5.29 -11.31
CA VAL A 75 -3.28 -6.19 -10.27
C VAL A 75 -2.69 -5.88 -8.90
N ALA A 76 -1.38 -5.71 -8.80
CA ALA A 76 -0.71 -5.38 -7.53
C ALA A 76 -1.20 -4.04 -6.96
N ASN A 77 -1.39 -3.03 -7.80
CA ASN A 77 -1.92 -1.73 -7.37
C ASN A 77 -3.37 -1.83 -6.90
N TRP A 78 -4.23 -2.60 -7.56
CA TRP A 78 -5.59 -2.86 -7.09
C TRP A 78 -5.62 -3.58 -5.74
N LEU A 79 -4.75 -4.57 -5.52
CA LEU A 79 -4.60 -5.22 -4.22
C LEU A 79 -4.16 -4.24 -3.13
N LYS A 80 -3.28 -3.29 -3.48
CA LYS A 80 -2.87 -2.21 -2.59
C LYS A 80 -4.04 -1.31 -2.18
N VAL A 81 -4.89 -0.93 -3.16
CA VAL A 81 -6.12 -0.15 -2.91
C VAL A 81 -7.04 -0.90 -1.95
N LEU A 82 -7.31 -2.18 -2.22
CA LEU A 82 -8.16 -3.01 -1.36
C LEU A 82 -7.55 -3.17 0.04
N GLY A 83 -6.24 -3.33 0.12
CA GLY A 83 -5.50 -3.38 1.40
C GLY A 83 -5.66 -2.10 2.22
N MET A 84 -5.58 -0.93 1.57
CA MET A 84 -5.80 0.36 2.23
C MET A 84 -7.23 0.51 2.74
N LEU A 85 -8.22 0.13 1.93
CA LEU A 85 -9.63 0.17 2.34
C LEU A 85 -9.90 -0.78 3.51
N ALA A 86 -9.36 -1.99 3.47
CA ALA A 86 -9.46 -2.97 4.54
C ALA A 86 -8.77 -2.48 5.83
N MET A 87 -7.58 -1.90 5.71
CA MET A 87 -6.85 -1.28 6.84
C MET A 87 -7.68 -0.17 7.47
N ALA A 88 -8.23 0.72 6.68
CA ALA A 88 -9.06 1.82 7.17
C ALA A 88 -10.32 1.34 7.86
N ALA A 89 -11.06 0.43 7.22
CA ALA A 89 -12.25 -0.15 7.81
C ALA A 89 -11.91 -0.88 9.13
N GLY A 90 -10.78 -1.60 9.18
CA GLY A 90 -10.29 -2.28 10.37
C GLY A 90 -9.95 -1.31 11.51
N VAL A 91 -9.31 -0.17 11.22
CA VAL A 91 -9.01 0.87 12.22
C VAL A 91 -10.28 1.59 12.67
N LEU A 92 -11.19 1.89 11.75
CA LEU A 92 -12.48 2.53 12.07
C LEU A 92 -13.39 1.62 12.92
N ALA A 93 -13.29 0.30 12.76
CA ALA A 93 -13.98 -0.68 13.58
C ALA A 93 -13.42 -0.80 15.01
N LEU A 94 -12.27 -0.16 15.33
CA LEU A 94 -11.76 -0.14 16.70
C LEU A 94 -12.72 0.62 17.64
N PRO A 95 -13.11 0.06 18.80
CA PRO A 95 -14.10 0.68 19.70
C PRO A 95 -13.73 2.09 20.16
N ARG A 96 -12.43 2.38 20.30
CA ARG A 96 -11.92 3.71 20.70
C ARG A 96 -12.07 4.77 19.61
N VAL A 97 -12.06 4.36 18.33
CA VAL A 97 -12.22 5.26 17.18
C VAL A 97 -13.69 5.51 16.89
N ALA A 98 -14.51 4.47 16.96
CA ALA A 98 -15.95 4.54 16.68
C ALA A 98 -16.70 5.54 17.60
N GLN A 99 -16.15 5.84 18.79
CA GLN A 99 -16.75 6.81 19.72
C GLN A 99 -16.52 8.28 19.30
N LYS A 100 -15.52 8.56 18.43
CA LYS A 100 -15.18 9.93 18.01
C LYS A 100 -15.71 10.20 16.59
N ARG A 101 -16.98 10.57 16.48
CA ARG A 101 -17.69 10.74 15.19
C ARG A 101 -16.94 11.63 14.17
N LYS A 102 -16.36 12.75 14.62
CA LYS A 102 -15.55 13.63 13.75
C LYS A 102 -14.28 12.93 13.24
N ALA A 103 -13.66 12.09 14.08
CA ALA A 103 -12.47 11.33 13.75
C ALA A 103 -12.75 10.25 12.71
N VAL A 104 -13.91 9.60 12.81
CA VAL A 104 -14.35 8.58 11.87
C VAL A 104 -14.57 9.20 10.48
N VAL A 105 -15.31 10.31 10.41
CA VAL A 105 -15.63 10.95 9.13
C VAL A 105 -14.37 11.41 8.40
N ALA A 106 -13.48 12.13 9.06
CA ALA A 106 -12.31 12.66 8.39
C ALA A 106 -11.27 11.55 8.05
N GLY A 107 -11.12 10.54 8.91
CA GLY A 107 -10.31 9.36 8.58
C GLY A 107 -10.85 8.60 7.37
N SER A 108 -12.18 8.46 7.26
CA SER A 108 -12.82 7.83 6.10
C SER A 108 -12.59 8.62 4.82
N VAL A 109 -12.74 9.95 4.88
CA VAL A 109 -12.48 10.82 3.71
C VAL A 109 -11.04 10.72 3.26
N ALA A 110 -10.06 10.80 4.17
CA ALA A 110 -8.65 10.69 3.85
C ALA A 110 -8.33 9.34 3.15
N VAL A 111 -8.87 8.24 3.66
CA VAL A 111 -8.65 6.91 3.06
C VAL A 111 -9.31 6.76 1.71
N VAL A 112 -10.54 7.24 1.54
CA VAL A 112 -11.22 7.20 0.24
C VAL A 112 -10.43 8.00 -0.79
N LEU A 113 -9.93 9.18 -0.45
CA LEU A 113 -9.08 9.99 -1.34
C LEU A 113 -7.80 9.24 -1.74
N VAL A 114 -7.13 8.61 -0.77
CA VAL A 114 -5.93 7.78 -1.04
C VAL A 114 -6.28 6.60 -1.93
N ALA A 115 -7.35 5.87 -1.63
CA ALA A 115 -7.77 4.70 -2.40
C ALA A 115 -8.15 5.08 -3.84
N VAL A 116 -8.86 6.18 -4.04
CA VAL A 116 -9.19 6.71 -5.38
C VAL A 116 -7.92 7.07 -6.15
N SER A 117 -6.98 7.75 -5.51
CA SER A 117 -5.70 8.12 -6.12
C SER A 117 -4.91 6.90 -6.59
N PHE A 118 -4.75 5.87 -5.75
CA PHE A 118 -4.09 4.62 -6.13
C PHE A 118 -4.88 3.81 -7.15
N GLY A 119 -6.23 3.84 -7.10
CA GLY A 119 -7.09 3.20 -8.09
C GLY A 119 -6.91 3.78 -9.49
N ILE A 120 -6.83 5.10 -9.61
CA ILE A 120 -6.54 5.77 -10.89
C ILE A 120 -5.15 5.39 -11.38
N HIS A 121 -4.17 5.31 -10.47
CA HIS A 121 -2.84 4.81 -10.81
C HIS A 121 -2.85 3.38 -11.35
N ALA A 122 -3.64 2.50 -10.73
CA ALA A 122 -3.77 1.11 -11.18
C ALA A 122 -4.38 1.02 -12.58
N MET A 123 -5.34 1.88 -12.91
CA MET A 123 -5.92 1.97 -14.25
C MET A 123 -4.91 2.46 -15.29
N LEU A 124 -4.22 3.56 -14.99
CA LEU A 124 -3.24 4.13 -15.92
C LEU A 124 -2.05 3.19 -16.17
N ALA A 125 -1.59 2.46 -15.15
CA ALA A 125 -0.53 1.47 -15.31
C ALA A 125 -0.94 0.29 -16.19
N GLY A 126 -2.22 -0.06 -16.22
CA GLY A 126 -2.76 -1.12 -17.09
C GLY A 126 -2.78 -0.77 -18.57
N ASP A 127 -2.96 0.51 -18.89
CA ASP A 127 -3.09 0.98 -20.28
C ASP A 127 -1.75 1.28 -20.98
N GLN A 128 -0.71 1.63 -20.23
CA GLN A 128 0.52 2.21 -20.81
C GLN A 128 1.79 1.33 -20.74
N GLY A 129 1.71 0.15 -20.14
CA GLY A 129 2.90 -0.68 -19.90
C GLY A 129 3.81 -0.11 -18.80
N SER A 130 4.94 -0.77 -18.54
CA SER A 130 5.89 -0.43 -17.47
C SER A 130 6.53 0.96 -17.59
N THR A 131 6.55 1.54 -18.79
CA THR A 131 7.02 2.91 -19.09
C THR A 131 6.05 4.00 -18.60
N GLY A 132 4.82 3.64 -18.22
CA GLY A 132 3.77 4.59 -17.86
C GLY A 132 4.11 5.51 -16.69
N ILE A 133 4.90 5.05 -15.72
CA ILE A 133 5.31 5.89 -14.58
C ILE A 133 6.32 6.95 -15.03
N GLN A 134 7.26 6.61 -15.91
CA GLN A 134 8.25 7.57 -16.39
C GLN A 134 7.66 8.59 -17.35
N THR A 135 6.76 8.19 -18.25
CA THR A 135 6.06 9.11 -19.17
C THR A 135 5.08 10.01 -18.43
N LEU A 136 4.41 9.53 -17.38
CA LEU A 136 3.56 10.34 -16.50
C LEU A 136 4.34 11.40 -15.72
N MET A 137 5.61 11.13 -15.38
CA MET A 137 6.47 12.13 -14.75
C MET A 137 7.01 13.18 -15.71
N MET A 138 7.22 12.83 -17.01
CA MET A 138 7.78 13.77 -17.99
C MET A 138 6.75 14.72 -18.61
N ASP A 139 5.49 14.30 -18.79
CA ASP A 139 4.43 15.18 -19.32
C ASP A 139 3.01 14.83 -18.80
N PRO A 140 2.79 14.76 -17.50
CA PRO A 140 1.46 14.52 -16.97
C PRO A 140 0.65 15.80 -17.03
N ALA A 141 -0.54 15.73 -17.58
CA ALA A 141 -1.54 16.77 -17.41
C ALA A 141 -1.67 17.14 -15.92
N LEU A 142 -1.76 18.43 -15.62
CA LEU A 142 -1.87 18.99 -14.25
C LEU A 142 -2.74 18.16 -13.27
N PRO A 143 -3.91 17.59 -13.68
CA PRO A 143 -4.75 16.78 -12.80
C PRO A 143 -4.08 15.50 -12.27
N VAL A 144 -3.19 14.89 -13.06
CA VAL A 144 -2.50 13.66 -12.62
C VAL A 144 -1.45 13.98 -11.56
N ARG A 145 -0.70 15.09 -11.70
CA ARG A 145 0.24 15.57 -10.65
C ARG A 145 -0.48 15.87 -9.34
N MET A 146 -1.67 16.48 -9.41
CA MET A 146 -2.47 16.78 -8.22
C MET A 146 -2.94 15.51 -7.51
N LEU A 147 -3.28 14.44 -8.24
CA LEU A 147 -3.62 13.14 -7.67
C LEU A 147 -2.48 12.50 -6.88
N PHE A 148 -1.24 12.64 -7.37
CA PHE A 148 -0.05 12.17 -6.63
C PHE A 148 0.14 12.90 -5.31
N LEU A 149 0.00 14.21 -5.31
CA LEU A 149 0.08 15.03 -4.09
C LEU A 149 -1.06 14.69 -3.12
N LEU A 150 -2.24 14.39 -3.65
CA LEU A 150 -3.39 14.02 -2.84
C LEU A 150 -3.17 12.70 -2.08
N SER A 151 -2.55 11.70 -2.73
CA SER A 151 -2.19 10.44 -2.06
C SER A 151 -1.17 10.65 -0.93
N LEU A 152 -0.17 11.49 -1.15
CA LEU A 152 0.82 11.86 -0.16
C LEU A 152 0.16 12.53 1.05
N VAL A 153 -0.62 13.58 0.82
CA VAL A 153 -1.32 14.33 1.88
C VAL A 153 -2.30 13.43 2.62
N GLY A 154 -3.05 12.59 1.90
CA GLY A 154 -4.00 11.64 2.48
C GLY A 154 -3.34 10.62 3.41
N LEU A 155 -2.19 10.04 3.01
CA LEU A 155 -1.43 9.09 3.84
C LEU A 155 -0.84 9.76 5.08
N VAL A 156 -0.28 10.97 4.95
CA VAL A 156 0.23 11.74 6.09
C VAL A 156 -0.90 12.09 7.06
N ALA A 157 -2.03 12.58 6.55
CA ALA A 157 -3.20 12.88 7.37
C ALA A 157 -3.72 11.64 8.11
N ALA A 158 -3.81 10.49 7.44
CA ALA A 158 -4.20 9.22 8.05
C ALA A 158 -3.20 8.78 9.13
N ALA A 159 -1.89 8.91 8.88
CA ALA A 159 -0.85 8.57 9.85
C ALA A 159 -0.95 9.42 11.11
N ILE A 160 -1.08 10.74 10.97
CA ILE A 160 -1.25 11.67 12.10
C ILE A 160 -2.51 11.32 12.90
N TRP A 161 -3.59 11.03 12.20
CA TRP A 161 -4.87 10.74 12.82
C TRP A 161 -4.86 9.43 13.59
N TRP A 162 -4.21 8.39 13.03
CA TRP A 162 -4.18 7.08 13.67
C TRP A 162 -3.10 6.94 14.75
N ARG A 163 -2.22 7.93 14.90
CA ARG A 163 -1.19 7.95 15.95
C ARG A 163 -1.75 7.64 17.35
N GLY A 164 -2.93 8.19 17.67
CA GLY A 164 -3.57 7.98 18.98
C GLY A 164 -4.40 6.70 19.12
N SER A 165 -4.73 6.03 17.99
CA SER A 165 -5.63 4.88 17.99
C SER A 165 -4.94 3.56 17.68
N SER A 166 -4.01 3.54 16.73
CA SER A 166 -3.26 2.35 16.34
C SER A 166 -1.89 2.73 15.79
N LEU A 167 -0.87 2.58 16.65
CA LEU A 167 0.53 2.82 16.26
C LEU A 167 0.96 1.98 15.04
N PRO A 168 0.64 0.66 14.95
CA PRO A 168 1.01 -0.11 13.75
C PRO A 168 0.31 0.39 12.48
N ALA A 169 -0.92 0.87 12.54
CA ALA A 169 -1.61 1.43 11.38
C ALA A 169 -0.96 2.76 10.95
N MET A 170 -0.54 3.60 11.88
CA MET A 170 0.26 4.80 11.59
C MET A 170 1.56 4.43 10.88
N ILE A 171 2.28 3.45 11.39
CA ILE A 171 3.54 2.96 10.79
C ILE A 171 3.28 2.40 9.38
N GLY A 172 2.18 1.65 9.19
CA GLY A 172 1.77 1.16 7.89
C GLY A 172 1.54 2.29 6.87
N CYS A 173 0.87 3.37 7.28
CA CYS A 173 0.71 4.56 6.43
C CYS A 173 2.04 5.20 6.07
N LEU A 174 2.99 5.29 7.02
CA LEU A 174 4.32 5.82 6.76
C LEU A 174 5.11 4.96 5.76
N PHE A 175 5.01 3.63 5.86
CA PHE A 175 5.62 2.75 4.86
C PHE A 175 4.97 2.91 3.48
N LEU A 176 3.64 3.07 3.42
CA LEU A 176 2.95 3.29 2.15
C LEU A 176 3.33 4.63 1.48
N LEU A 177 3.85 5.61 2.21
CA LEU A 177 4.47 6.80 1.61
C LEU A 177 5.65 6.45 0.70
N GLY A 178 6.39 5.37 1.00
CA GLY A 178 7.44 4.85 0.13
C GLY A 178 6.93 4.27 -1.20
N SER A 179 5.62 4.04 -1.34
CA SER A 179 5.00 3.65 -2.62
C SER A 179 4.36 4.83 -3.37
N THR A 180 4.68 6.06 -2.98
CA THR A 180 4.28 7.31 -3.63
C THR A 180 5.49 7.98 -4.30
N VAL A 181 5.24 9.10 -4.98
CA VAL A 181 6.30 9.95 -5.58
C VAL A 181 7.41 10.30 -4.58
N LEU A 182 7.08 10.42 -3.28
CA LEU A 182 8.11 10.65 -2.25
C LEU A 182 9.10 9.48 -2.16
N GLY A 183 8.61 8.25 -2.23
CA GLY A 183 9.47 7.06 -2.23
C GLY A 183 10.36 6.99 -3.47
N ASP A 184 9.81 7.29 -4.64
CA ASP A 184 10.58 7.35 -5.90
C ASP A 184 11.66 8.44 -5.84
N PHE A 185 11.33 9.60 -5.28
CA PHE A 185 12.28 10.69 -5.08
C PHE A 185 13.43 10.28 -4.12
N VAL A 186 13.09 9.70 -2.97
CA VAL A 186 14.09 9.22 -2.00
C VAL A 186 14.92 8.09 -2.60
N ALA A 187 14.30 7.15 -3.32
CA ALA A 187 15.01 6.07 -3.99
C ALA A 187 16.02 6.62 -5.02
N SER A 188 15.60 7.56 -5.86
CA SER A 188 16.41 8.10 -6.96
C SER A 188 17.55 9.01 -6.46
N ILE A 189 17.29 9.86 -5.46
CA ILE A 189 18.26 10.88 -5.03
C ILE A 189 19.16 10.39 -3.90
N VAL A 190 18.65 9.52 -3.02
CA VAL A 190 19.39 9.08 -1.83
C VAL A 190 19.88 7.66 -1.97
N ILE A 191 18.98 6.71 -2.27
CA ILE A 191 19.29 5.28 -2.21
C ILE A 191 20.14 4.86 -3.42
N THR A 192 19.76 5.30 -4.62
CA THR A 192 20.49 4.94 -5.85
C THR A 192 21.94 5.37 -5.81
N PRO A 193 22.31 6.63 -5.50
CA PRO A 193 23.71 7.03 -5.41
C PRO A 193 24.48 6.25 -4.34
N LEU A 194 23.86 5.97 -3.18
CA LEU A 194 24.50 5.19 -2.13
C LEU A 194 24.78 3.75 -2.60
N LEU A 195 23.84 3.11 -3.28
CA LEU A 195 24.05 1.76 -3.79
C LEU A 195 25.13 1.70 -4.86
N TYR A 196 25.21 2.70 -5.76
CA TYR A 196 26.30 2.81 -6.73
C TYR A 196 27.67 2.93 -6.06
N MET A 197 27.76 3.66 -4.95
CA MET A 197 29.03 3.77 -4.18
C MET A 197 29.48 2.44 -3.57
N PHE A 198 28.54 1.54 -3.19
CA PHE A 198 28.86 0.30 -2.49
C PHE A 198 28.82 -0.95 -3.38
N ALA A 199 27.98 -1.00 -4.40
CA ALA A 199 27.73 -2.18 -5.23
C ALA A 199 28.37 -2.14 -6.61
N GLY A 200 29.01 -1.01 -7.01
CA GLY A 200 29.57 -0.84 -8.35
C GLY A 200 28.51 -0.66 -9.44
N ASP A 201 28.92 -0.79 -10.70
CA ASP A 201 28.11 -0.44 -11.89
C ASP A 201 26.94 -1.41 -12.20
N GLY A 202 26.48 -2.18 -11.23
CA GLY A 202 25.29 -3.02 -11.37
C GLY A 202 24.02 -2.16 -11.46
N PHE A 203 23.34 -2.18 -12.61
CA PHE A 203 22.05 -1.53 -12.80
C PHE A 203 20.99 -2.30 -11.99
N PHE A 204 20.48 -1.74 -10.90
CA PHE A 204 19.39 -2.32 -10.12
C PHE A 204 18.15 -1.42 -10.19
N PRO A 205 16.93 -1.97 -10.30
CA PRO A 205 15.69 -1.21 -10.26
C PRO A 205 15.39 -0.76 -8.82
N VAL A 206 16.19 0.19 -8.31
CA VAL A 206 16.16 0.62 -6.90
C VAL A 206 14.80 1.18 -6.50
N THR A 207 14.17 1.96 -7.38
CA THR A 207 12.85 2.53 -7.16
C THR A 207 11.80 1.45 -6.94
N GLU A 208 11.79 0.43 -7.79
CA GLU A 208 10.87 -0.70 -7.67
C GLU A 208 11.11 -1.49 -6.38
N MET A 209 12.38 -1.74 -6.02
CA MET A 209 12.73 -2.41 -4.77
C MET A 209 12.25 -1.65 -3.54
N VAL A 210 12.34 -0.32 -3.54
CA VAL A 210 11.84 0.53 -2.45
C VAL A 210 10.32 0.41 -2.34
N VAL A 211 9.60 0.48 -3.44
CA VAL A 211 8.12 0.33 -3.47
C VAL A 211 7.69 -1.05 -2.96
N ILE A 212 8.37 -2.12 -3.39
CA ILE A 212 8.12 -3.50 -2.95
C ILE A 212 8.37 -3.62 -1.44
N ALA A 213 9.55 -3.19 -0.98
CA ALA A 213 9.96 -3.29 0.41
C ALA A 213 9.03 -2.51 1.35
N THR A 214 8.65 -1.30 0.98
CA THR A 214 7.76 -0.46 1.78
C THR A 214 6.32 -1.00 1.78
N THR A 215 5.84 -1.56 0.68
CA THR A 215 4.54 -2.24 0.63
C THR A 215 4.52 -3.49 1.53
N ALA A 216 5.58 -4.31 1.48
CA ALA A 216 5.73 -5.47 2.36
C ALA A 216 5.81 -5.06 3.85
N ALA A 217 6.58 -4.01 4.16
CA ALA A 217 6.69 -3.48 5.52
C ALA A 217 5.35 -2.95 6.05
N ALA A 218 4.52 -2.35 5.21
CA ALA A 218 3.15 -1.99 5.55
C ALA A 218 2.32 -3.23 5.91
N GLY A 219 2.40 -4.30 5.13
CA GLY A 219 1.74 -5.58 5.43
C GLY A 219 2.18 -6.17 6.77
N ILE A 220 3.49 -6.21 7.04
CA ILE A 220 4.05 -6.68 8.31
C ILE A 220 3.56 -5.82 9.48
N SER A 221 3.50 -4.49 9.33
CA SER A 221 2.98 -3.61 10.37
C SER A 221 1.52 -3.90 10.71
N MET A 222 0.70 -4.33 9.75
CA MET A 222 -0.68 -4.77 9.99
C MET A 222 -0.73 -6.10 10.74
N LEU A 223 0.19 -7.05 10.52
CA LEU A 223 0.29 -8.25 11.34
C LEU A 223 0.61 -7.91 12.82
N PHE A 224 1.47 -6.93 13.06
CA PHE A 224 1.70 -6.43 14.42
C PHE A 224 0.45 -5.78 15.03
N ALA A 225 -0.37 -5.08 14.24
CA ALA A 225 -1.66 -4.55 14.69
C ALA A 225 -2.58 -5.67 15.16
N VAL A 226 -2.71 -6.72 14.37
CA VAL A 226 -3.48 -7.95 14.68
C VAL A 226 -2.95 -8.60 15.95
N GLY A 227 -1.64 -8.87 16.06
CA GLY A 227 -1.01 -9.47 17.23
C GLY A 227 -1.22 -8.67 18.51
N SER A 228 -1.19 -7.33 18.42
CA SER A 228 -1.46 -6.45 19.55
C SER A 228 -2.89 -6.55 20.08
N GLN A 229 -3.86 -6.82 19.22
CA GLN A 229 -5.26 -7.04 19.60
C GLN A 229 -5.46 -8.37 20.33
N VAL A 230 -4.81 -9.45 19.84
CA VAL A 230 -4.85 -10.76 20.51
C VAL A 230 -4.29 -10.69 21.93
N ARG A 231 -3.12 -10.05 22.11
CA ARG A 231 -2.51 -9.87 23.44
C ARG A 231 -3.38 -9.07 24.42
N ARG A 232 -4.15 -8.12 23.93
CA ARG A 232 -5.09 -7.36 24.77
C ARG A 232 -6.30 -8.19 25.16
N ALA A 233 -6.79 -9.05 24.28
CA ALA A 233 -7.88 -9.96 24.59
C ALA A 233 -7.49 -10.98 25.65
N SER A 234 -6.29 -11.55 25.60
CA SER A 234 -5.80 -12.55 26.57
C SER A 234 -5.52 -11.99 27.98
N ARG A 235 -5.43 -10.67 28.16
CA ARG A 235 -5.23 -10.03 29.48
C ARG A 235 -6.55 -9.67 30.19
N THR A 236 -7.68 -9.85 29.53
CA THR A 236 -9.01 -9.55 30.08
C THR A 236 -9.73 -10.79 30.63
N TYR A 237 -9.11 -11.95 30.51
CA TYR A 237 -9.47 -13.21 31.16
C TYR A 237 -8.49 -13.54 32.28
#